data_2a350f39639bc3f2bb05db39dd488e83
#
_entry.id   2a350f39639bc3f2bb05db39dd488e83
#
_cell.length_a   1.000
_cell.length_b   1.000
_cell.length_c   1.000
_cell.angle_alpha   90.00
_cell.angle_beta   90.00
_cell.angle_gamma   90.00
#
_symmetry.space_group_name_H-M   'P 1'
#
loop_
_entity.id
_entity.type
_entity.pdbx_description
1 polymer ?
#
loop_
_entity_poly.entity_id
_entity_poly.type
_entity_poly.pdbx_seq_one_letter_code
_entity_poly.pdbx_strand_id
1 'polypeptide(L)'
;MIFIAEIGMNYNGNLSLSYELIKQAKYSGASIVKFQLGWRDKPGEINQLDEKKIKQLYDWAKYFEIPLMFSIISNEGFELIKKFNPDKVKIASRTIKENPELAKNIIELNIETYASLGMIEDKDILPFDKRKNLNFLWCISKYPTDNKDLANYFPKEFKSNHIIGYSDHSIGIETCLLAISRGAMVIEKHFTLDKSDTTIRDHTLSATPNEFLQMTRIGKDIYNKLKLNI
;
A
#
# COMPACT_ATOMS: atom_id res chain seq x y z
N MET A 1 -0.02 10.04 11.63
CA MET A 1 -0.72 9.62 10.41
C MET A 1 0.30 9.11 9.39
N ILE A 2 0.02 7.99 8.72
CA ILE A 2 0.92 7.34 7.77
C ILE A 2 0.28 7.38 6.38
N PHE A 3 1.04 7.81 5.38
CA PHE A 3 0.66 7.78 3.97
C PHE A 3 1.61 6.85 3.21
N ILE A 4 1.06 5.78 2.62
CA ILE A 4 1.80 4.79 1.84
C ILE A 4 1.57 5.09 0.35
N ALA A 5 2.64 5.45 -0.36
CA ALA A 5 2.62 5.59 -1.81
C ALA A 5 2.86 4.20 -2.44
N GLU A 6 1.79 3.57 -2.93
CA GLU A 6 1.87 2.30 -3.65
C GLU A 6 2.32 2.53 -5.09
N ILE A 7 3.61 2.42 -5.33
CA ILE A 7 4.17 2.45 -6.67
C ILE A 7 3.81 1.16 -7.42
N GLY A 8 3.78 0.04 -6.67
CA GLY A 8 3.39 -1.25 -7.23
C GLY A 8 4.25 -1.64 -8.42
N MET A 9 3.65 -1.70 -9.60
CA MET A 9 4.33 -1.95 -10.87
C MET A 9 4.35 -0.73 -11.80
N ASN A 10 3.94 0.45 -11.34
CA ASN A 10 3.85 1.66 -12.15
C ASN A 10 5.22 2.22 -12.62
N TYR A 11 6.29 1.52 -12.34
CA TYR A 11 7.61 1.77 -12.95
C TYR A 11 7.78 1.09 -14.31
N ASN A 12 6.78 0.30 -14.80
CA ASN A 12 6.70 -0.29 -16.14
C ASN A 12 7.95 -1.10 -16.53
N GLY A 13 8.56 -1.82 -15.58
CA GLY A 13 9.81 -2.54 -15.77
C GLY A 13 11.06 -1.65 -15.93
N ASN A 14 10.89 -0.34 -15.98
CA ASN A 14 11.98 0.62 -16.06
C ASN A 14 12.46 1.00 -14.65
N LEU A 15 13.54 0.38 -14.20
CA LEU A 15 14.08 0.62 -12.88
C LEU A 15 14.47 2.10 -12.66
N SER A 16 14.94 2.80 -13.68
CA SER A 16 15.27 4.24 -13.57
C SER A 16 14.06 5.09 -13.27
N LEU A 17 12.87 4.70 -13.72
CA LEU A 17 11.61 5.36 -13.39
C LEU A 17 11.28 5.22 -11.90
N SER A 18 11.68 4.11 -11.27
CA SER A 18 11.50 3.91 -9.84
C SER A 18 12.23 4.96 -9.00
N TYR A 19 13.39 5.44 -9.44
CA TYR A 19 14.10 6.54 -8.78
C TYR A 19 13.24 7.80 -8.71
N GLU A 20 12.67 8.20 -9.84
CA GLU A 20 11.82 9.39 -9.88
C GLU A 20 10.51 9.20 -9.09
N LEU A 21 9.89 8.00 -9.18
CA LEU A 21 8.70 7.67 -8.40
C LEU A 21 8.97 7.75 -6.89
N ILE A 22 10.07 7.20 -6.39
CA ILE A 22 10.47 7.28 -4.97
C ILE A 22 10.67 8.74 -4.55
N LYS A 23 11.41 9.51 -5.35
CA LYS A 23 11.68 10.92 -5.12
C LYS A 23 10.38 11.73 -5.04
N GLN A 24 9.52 11.60 -6.05
CA GLN A 24 8.26 12.33 -6.10
C GLN A 24 7.30 11.92 -4.98
N ALA A 25 7.23 10.65 -4.62
CA ALA A 25 6.45 10.19 -3.48
C ALA A 25 6.93 10.83 -2.16
N LYS A 26 8.26 10.89 -1.92
CA LYS A 26 8.84 11.58 -0.76
C LYS A 26 8.42 13.04 -0.71
N TYR A 27 8.60 13.79 -1.81
CA TYR A 27 8.28 15.21 -1.86
C TYR A 27 6.79 15.50 -1.84
N SER A 28 5.95 14.52 -2.19
CA SER A 28 4.50 14.58 -2.06
C SER A 28 4.00 14.21 -0.64
N GLY A 29 4.91 13.99 0.31
CA GLY A 29 4.60 13.78 1.71
C GLY A 29 4.28 12.34 2.09
N ALA A 30 4.65 11.36 1.26
CA ALA A 30 4.56 9.95 1.62
C ALA A 30 5.44 9.62 2.83
N SER A 31 4.92 8.78 3.71
CA SER A 31 5.64 8.23 4.86
C SER A 31 6.40 6.95 4.50
N ILE A 32 5.91 6.22 3.51
CA ILE A 32 6.44 4.93 3.05
C ILE A 32 6.21 4.85 1.54
N VAL A 33 7.18 4.34 0.79
CA VAL A 33 6.98 3.90 -0.60
C VAL A 33 6.86 2.38 -0.65
N LYS A 34 5.98 1.87 -1.51
CA LYS A 34 5.72 0.45 -1.60
C LYS A 34 5.80 -0.06 -3.04
N PHE A 35 6.45 -1.22 -3.20
CA PHE A 35 6.49 -2.00 -4.44
C PHE A 35 5.84 -3.37 -4.22
N GLN A 36 5.67 -4.12 -5.31
CA GLN A 36 5.16 -5.50 -5.27
C GLN A 36 6.29 -6.46 -5.58
N LEU A 37 6.33 -7.59 -4.85
CA LEU A 37 7.35 -8.62 -5.00
C LEU A 37 6.70 -10.00 -5.19
N GLY A 38 7.09 -10.68 -6.26
CA GLY A 38 6.55 -11.99 -6.62
C GLY A 38 5.21 -11.93 -7.38
N TRP A 39 4.86 -10.78 -7.96
CA TRP A 39 3.71 -10.66 -8.84
C TRP A 39 4.13 -10.87 -10.29
N ARG A 40 3.44 -11.79 -11.02
CA ARG A 40 3.75 -12.13 -12.39
C ARG A 40 5.17 -12.71 -12.55
N ASP A 41 5.39 -13.92 -12.02
CA ASP A 41 6.71 -14.61 -12.02
C ASP A 41 7.03 -15.30 -13.35
N LYS A 42 6.30 -15.04 -14.44
CA LYS A 42 6.54 -15.66 -15.73
C LYS A 42 7.89 -15.23 -16.29
N PRO A 43 8.63 -16.13 -16.96
CA PRO A 43 9.84 -15.76 -17.63
C PRO A 43 9.64 -14.59 -18.61
N GLY A 44 10.49 -13.56 -18.52
CA GLY A 44 10.39 -12.37 -19.35
C GLY A 44 9.44 -11.27 -18.82
N GLU A 45 8.88 -11.42 -17.61
CA GLU A 45 8.09 -10.36 -17.00
C GLU A 45 8.96 -9.14 -16.68
N ILE A 46 8.62 -8.01 -17.27
CA ILE A 46 9.41 -6.77 -17.18
C ILE A 46 9.46 -6.20 -15.76
N ASN A 47 8.42 -6.43 -14.96
CA ASN A 47 8.31 -5.94 -13.59
C ASN A 47 8.94 -6.87 -12.55
N GLN A 48 9.62 -7.93 -12.97
CA GLN A 48 10.29 -8.84 -12.07
C GLN A 48 11.46 -8.15 -11.35
N LEU A 49 11.45 -8.21 -10.02
CA LEU A 49 12.50 -7.67 -9.16
C LEU A 49 13.41 -8.82 -8.70
N ASP A 50 14.67 -8.74 -9.09
CA ASP A 50 15.76 -9.58 -8.57
C ASP A 50 16.46 -8.89 -7.39
N GLU A 51 17.41 -9.59 -6.78
CA GLU A 51 18.18 -9.11 -5.63
C GLU A 51 18.92 -7.80 -5.92
N LYS A 52 19.48 -7.65 -7.12
CA LYS A 52 20.21 -6.45 -7.54
C LYS A 52 19.27 -5.24 -7.64
N LYS A 53 18.09 -5.42 -8.25
CA LYS A 53 17.08 -4.37 -8.38
C LYS A 53 16.53 -3.97 -7.02
N ILE A 54 16.23 -4.94 -6.13
CA ILE A 54 15.76 -4.68 -4.77
C ILE A 54 16.80 -3.86 -3.99
N LYS A 55 18.08 -4.27 -4.05
CA LYS A 55 19.17 -3.51 -3.44
C LYS A 55 19.18 -2.06 -3.93
N GLN A 56 19.06 -1.85 -5.23
CA GLN A 56 19.04 -0.52 -5.84
C GLN A 56 17.85 0.32 -5.34
N LEU A 57 16.66 -0.29 -5.19
CA LEU A 57 15.50 0.39 -4.63
C LEU A 57 15.74 0.81 -3.18
N TYR A 58 16.34 -0.05 -2.34
CA TYR A 58 16.74 0.30 -0.98
C TYR A 58 17.76 1.43 -0.93
N ASP A 59 18.78 1.40 -1.82
CA ASP A 59 19.79 2.45 -1.90
C ASP A 59 19.15 3.81 -2.23
N TRP A 60 18.22 3.86 -3.16
CA TRP A 60 17.48 5.09 -3.50
C TRP A 60 16.53 5.55 -2.40
N ALA A 61 15.78 4.63 -1.80
CA ALA A 61 14.90 4.97 -0.68
C ALA A 61 15.71 5.54 0.51
N LYS A 62 16.87 4.96 0.80
CA LYS A 62 17.80 5.48 1.81
C LYS A 62 18.33 6.85 1.44
N TYR A 63 18.70 7.08 0.18
CA TYR A 63 19.17 8.40 -0.30
C TYR A 63 18.11 9.49 -0.13
N PHE A 64 16.84 9.17 -0.37
CA PHE A 64 15.74 10.10 -0.16
C PHE A 64 15.18 10.09 1.28
N GLU A 65 15.77 9.34 2.18
CA GLU A 65 15.33 9.21 3.58
C GLU A 65 13.83 8.87 3.68
N ILE A 66 13.38 7.88 2.90
CA ILE A 66 12.01 7.37 2.94
C ILE A 66 12.01 5.86 3.15
N PRO A 67 11.24 5.32 4.12
CA PRO A 67 11.08 3.89 4.29
C PRO A 67 10.55 3.20 3.04
N LEU A 68 11.14 2.05 2.70
CA LEU A 68 10.71 1.18 1.61
C LEU A 68 10.03 -0.07 2.15
N MET A 69 8.92 -0.45 1.56
CA MET A 69 8.15 -1.65 1.91
C MET A 69 7.81 -2.44 0.65
N PHE A 70 7.70 -3.76 0.78
CA PHE A 70 7.22 -4.63 -0.29
C PHE A 70 5.92 -5.33 0.10
N SER A 71 5.00 -5.44 -0.87
CA SER A 71 3.89 -6.37 -0.81
C SER A 71 4.37 -7.74 -1.27
N ILE A 72 4.35 -8.73 -0.38
CA ILE A 72 4.85 -10.08 -0.65
C ILE A 72 3.69 -10.92 -1.22
N ILE A 73 3.89 -11.49 -2.41
CA ILE A 73 2.81 -12.17 -3.15
C ILE A 73 3.15 -13.64 -3.41
N SER A 74 4.44 -14.00 -3.51
CA SER A 74 4.88 -15.38 -3.72
C SER A 74 5.88 -15.84 -2.65
N ASN A 75 6.06 -17.17 -2.55
CA ASN A 75 7.05 -17.75 -1.65
C ASN A 75 8.48 -17.37 -2.06
N GLU A 76 8.77 -17.27 -3.36
CA GLU A 76 10.06 -16.82 -3.90
C GLU A 76 10.33 -15.37 -3.48
N GLY A 77 9.32 -14.50 -3.59
CA GLY A 77 9.38 -13.12 -3.09
C GLY A 77 9.64 -13.05 -1.60
N PHE A 78 9.04 -13.95 -0.82
CA PHE A 78 9.27 -14.05 0.62
C PHE A 78 10.70 -14.45 0.95
N GLU A 79 11.24 -15.49 0.30
CA GLU A 79 12.63 -15.90 0.51
C GLU A 79 13.62 -14.83 0.07
N LEU A 80 13.30 -14.09 -0.99
CA LEU A 80 14.14 -13.02 -1.49
C LEU A 80 14.18 -11.83 -0.51
N ILE A 81 13.03 -11.38 0.01
CA ILE A 81 12.97 -10.21 0.89
C ILE A 81 13.64 -10.45 2.25
N LYS A 82 13.63 -11.67 2.76
CA LYS A 82 14.31 -12.02 4.02
C LYS A 82 15.82 -11.68 4.00
N LYS A 83 16.46 -11.74 2.83
CA LYS A 83 17.89 -11.39 2.67
C LYS A 83 18.19 -9.92 3.00
N PHE A 84 17.18 -9.08 2.94
CA PHE A 84 17.31 -7.62 3.15
C PHE A 84 16.92 -7.18 4.56
N ASN A 85 16.50 -8.09 5.44
CA ASN A 85 16.05 -7.79 6.81
C ASN A 85 15.09 -6.58 6.86
N PRO A 86 13.92 -6.65 6.21
CA PRO A 86 13.01 -5.51 6.11
C PRO A 86 12.45 -5.13 7.49
N ASP A 87 12.27 -3.83 7.76
CA ASP A 87 11.63 -3.33 8.98
C ASP A 87 10.11 -3.46 8.91
N LYS A 88 9.55 -3.50 7.71
CA LYS A 88 8.11 -3.54 7.45
C LYS A 88 7.77 -4.25 6.17
N VAL A 89 6.59 -4.87 6.17
CA VAL A 89 6.06 -5.60 5.00
C VAL A 89 4.57 -5.39 4.83
N LYS A 90 4.07 -5.69 3.64
CA LYS A 90 2.64 -5.69 3.31
C LYS A 90 2.20 -7.10 2.91
N ILE A 91 1.01 -7.49 3.38
CA ILE A 91 0.28 -8.67 2.92
C ILE A 91 -0.92 -8.18 2.10
N ALA A 92 -0.95 -8.51 0.81
CA ALA A 92 -2.07 -8.19 -0.05
C ALA A 92 -3.31 -9.02 0.33
N SER A 93 -4.50 -8.51 0.03
CA SER A 93 -5.76 -9.24 0.24
C SER A 93 -5.77 -10.60 -0.47
N ARG A 94 -5.17 -10.64 -1.67
CA ARG A 94 -5.01 -11.86 -2.46
C ARG A 94 -4.13 -12.88 -1.74
N THR A 95 -3.01 -12.47 -1.15
CA THR A 95 -2.11 -13.36 -0.41
C THR A 95 -2.84 -14.00 0.78
N ILE A 96 -3.65 -13.23 1.51
CA ILE A 96 -4.46 -13.77 2.61
C ILE A 96 -5.44 -14.83 2.11
N LYS A 97 -6.12 -14.58 0.97
CA LYS A 97 -7.16 -15.46 0.43
C LYS A 97 -6.59 -16.71 -0.25
N GLU A 98 -5.57 -16.52 -1.10
CA GLU A 98 -5.07 -17.55 -2.02
C GLU A 98 -3.88 -18.34 -1.45
N ASN A 99 -3.11 -17.73 -0.54
CA ASN A 99 -1.94 -18.36 0.11
C ASN A 99 -1.87 -17.96 1.60
N PRO A 100 -2.82 -18.44 2.43
CA PRO A 100 -2.86 -18.08 3.85
C PRO A 100 -1.63 -18.56 4.64
N GLU A 101 -0.96 -19.62 4.17
CA GLU A 101 0.27 -20.11 4.79
C GLU A 101 1.42 -19.11 4.60
N LEU A 102 1.59 -18.57 3.40
CA LEU A 102 2.54 -17.49 3.16
C LEU A 102 2.22 -16.27 4.04
N ALA A 103 0.95 -15.90 4.16
CA ALA A 103 0.56 -14.78 5.01
C ALA A 103 0.95 -15.02 6.49
N LYS A 104 0.77 -16.23 7.02
CA LYS A 104 1.24 -16.60 8.37
C LYS A 104 2.75 -16.50 8.48
N ASN A 105 3.50 -17.05 7.53
CA ASN A 105 4.96 -16.99 7.53
C ASN A 105 5.49 -15.55 7.52
N ILE A 106 4.82 -14.64 6.78
CA ILE A 106 5.15 -13.21 6.80
C ILE A 106 4.91 -12.60 8.19
N ILE A 107 3.79 -12.93 8.84
CA ILE A 107 3.46 -12.44 10.18
C ILE A 107 4.48 -12.94 11.22
N GLU A 108 4.98 -14.18 11.07
CA GLU A 108 5.99 -14.77 11.96
C GLU A 108 7.37 -14.09 11.87
N LEU A 109 7.64 -13.24 10.88
CA LEU A 109 8.83 -12.36 10.88
C LEU A 109 8.83 -11.38 12.06
N ASN A 110 7.67 -11.17 12.70
CA ASN A 110 7.47 -10.32 13.86
C ASN A 110 7.94 -8.86 13.66
N ILE A 111 7.83 -8.35 12.44
CA ILE A 111 8.12 -6.98 12.05
C ILE A 111 6.82 -6.20 11.80
N GLU A 112 6.90 -4.88 11.60
CA GLU A 112 5.74 -4.05 11.28
C GLU A 112 5.06 -4.54 9.99
N THR A 113 3.84 -5.04 10.11
CA THR A 113 3.10 -5.68 9.02
C THR A 113 1.78 -4.96 8.79
N TYR A 114 1.49 -4.67 7.53
CA TYR A 114 0.20 -4.17 7.08
C TYR A 114 -0.51 -5.25 6.27
N ALA A 115 -1.78 -5.53 6.56
CA ALA A 115 -2.56 -6.57 5.88
C ALA A 115 -3.89 -6.01 5.36
N SER A 116 -4.13 -6.10 4.05
CA SER A 116 -5.38 -5.63 3.45
C SER A 116 -6.47 -6.70 3.46
N LEU A 117 -7.72 -6.27 3.74
CA LEU A 117 -8.87 -7.16 3.92
C LEU A 117 -9.85 -7.17 2.73
N GLY A 118 -9.45 -6.69 1.55
CA GLY A 118 -10.36 -6.47 0.43
C GLY A 118 -11.02 -7.71 -0.17
N MET A 119 -10.42 -8.89 -0.01
CA MET A 119 -10.95 -10.17 -0.48
C MET A 119 -11.52 -11.04 0.67
N ILE A 120 -11.60 -10.50 1.89
CA ILE A 120 -12.25 -11.14 3.02
C ILE A 120 -13.73 -10.75 3.00
N GLU A 121 -14.63 -11.74 3.04
CA GLU A 121 -16.08 -11.53 2.93
C GLU A 121 -16.62 -10.79 4.15
N ASP A 122 -16.36 -11.32 5.34
CA ASP A 122 -16.72 -10.68 6.60
C ASP A 122 -15.50 -9.96 7.18
N LYS A 123 -15.44 -8.64 7.04
CA LYS A 123 -14.32 -7.81 7.53
C LYS A 123 -14.37 -7.55 9.04
N ASP A 124 -15.45 -7.95 9.71
CA ASP A 124 -15.54 -7.91 11.17
C ASP A 124 -14.81 -9.11 11.80
N ILE A 125 -14.56 -10.16 11.03
CA ILE A 125 -13.76 -11.32 11.42
C ILE A 125 -12.34 -11.17 10.91
N LEU A 126 -11.40 -10.93 11.82
CA LEU A 126 -9.98 -10.82 11.44
C LEU A 126 -9.42 -12.18 11.03
N PRO A 127 -8.68 -12.29 9.90
CA PRO A 127 -8.15 -13.55 9.40
C PRO A 127 -7.00 -14.13 10.25
N PHE A 128 -6.44 -13.33 11.15
CA PHE A 128 -5.33 -13.68 12.04
C PHE A 128 -5.53 -13.08 13.42
N ASP A 129 -4.91 -13.71 14.43
CA ASP A 129 -4.89 -13.19 15.78
C ASP A 129 -4.26 -11.79 15.85
N LYS A 130 -4.76 -11.00 16.77
CA LYS A 130 -4.27 -9.65 17.01
C LYS A 130 -2.83 -9.68 17.53
N ARG A 131 -1.95 -8.94 16.84
CA ARG A 131 -0.56 -8.73 17.27
C ARG A 131 -0.25 -7.23 17.24
N LYS A 132 0.63 -6.77 18.11
CA LYS A 132 0.99 -5.34 18.21
C LYS A 132 1.57 -4.78 16.91
N ASN A 133 2.27 -5.62 16.17
CA ASN A 133 2.95 -5.29 14.92
C ASN A 133 2.13 -5.61 13.66
N LEU A 134 0.89 -6.12 13.80
CA LEU A 134 -0.01 -6.44 12.69
C LEU A 134 -1.14 -5.42 12.60
N ASN A 135 -1.17 -4.70 11.51
CA ASN A 135 -2.10 -3.61 11.22
C ASN A 135 -2.99 -3.98 10.04
N PHE A 136 -4.30 -3.94 10.22
CA PHE A 136 -5.23 -4.22 9.12
C PHE A 136 -5.66 -2.95 8.41
N LEU A 137 -5.75 -3.04 7.08
CA LEU A 137 -6.27 -1.98 6.21
C LEU A 137 -7.55 -2.47 5.55
N TRP A 138 -8.62 -1.72 5.73
CA TRP A 138 -9.83 -1.95 4.99
C TRP A 138 -9.60 -1.61 3.50
N CYS A 139 -10.14 -2.41 2.59
CA CYS A 139 -10.15 -2.08 1.16
C CYS A 139 -11.25 -2.83 0.42
N ILE A 140 -11.49 -2.45 -0.83
CA ILE A 140 -12.23 -3.21 -1.83
C ILE A 140 -11.25 -3.59 -2.93
N SER A 141 -11.10 -4.89 -3.20
CA SER A 141 -10.18 -5.39 -4.23
C SER A 141 -10.81 -5.37 -5.63
N LYS A 142 -11.23 -4.18 -6.06
CA LYS A 142 -11.77 -3.87 -7.40
C LYS A 142 -11.02 -2.66 -7.97
N TYR A 143 -10.57 -2.73 -9.22
CA TYR A 143 -9.62 -1.80 -9.83
C TYR A 143 -10.18 -1.23 -11.14
N PRO A 144 -10.76 -0.01 -11.14
CA PRO A 144 -11.02 0.84 -10.00
C PRO A 144 -12.21 0.37 -9.16
N THR A 145 -12.24 0.77 -7.88
CA THR A 145 -13.43 0.66 -7.04
C THR A 145 -14.46 1.70 -7.45
N ASP A 146 -15.71 1.32 -7.64
CA ASP A 146 -16.77 2.26 -8.02
C ASP A 146 -17.52 2.87 -6.81
N ASN A 147 -18.25 3.95 -7.07
CA ASN A 147 -18.98 4.67 -6.03
C ASN A 147 -20.12 3.85 -5.38
N LYS A 148 -20.68 2.86 -6.09
CA LYS A 148 -21.74 2.01 -5.54
C LYS A 148 -21.18 1.07 -4.48
N ASP A 149 -20.00 0.48 -4.76
CA ASP A 149 -19.33 -0.39 -3.79
C ASP A 149 -18.94 0.42 -2.54
N LEU A 150 -18.44 1.62 -2.72
CA LEU A 150 -18.11 2.52 -1.61
C LEU A 150 -19.35 2.91 -0.80
N ALA A 151 -20.44 3.30 -1.45
CA ALA A 151 -21.67 3.70 -0.77
C ALA A 151 -22.26 2.57 0.12
N ASN A 152 -22.13 1.32 -0.33
CA ASN A 152 -22.70 0.18 0.36
C ASN A 152 -21.83 -0.36 1.50
N TYR A 153 -20.49 -0.30 1.35
CA TYR A 153 -19.58 -1.06 2.22
C TYR A 153 -18.56 -0.21 2.95
N PHE A 154 -18.41 1.09 2.62
CA PHE A 154 -17.36 1.91 3.23
C PHE A 154 -17.60 2.12 4.74
N PRO A 155 -16.60 1.86 5.59
CA PRO A 155 -16.75 1.95 7.04
C PRO A 155 -17.25 3.31 7.50
N LYS A 156 -18.16 3.32 8.46
CA LYS A 156 -18.58 4.56 9.14
C LYS A 156 -17.49 5.09 10.08
N GLU A 157 -16.65 4.21 10.58
CA GLU A 157 -15.55 4.52 11.51
C GLU A 157 -14.41 3.51 11.33
N PHE A 158 -13.14 3.97 11.48
CA PHE A 158 -11.91 3.16 11.38
C PHE A 158 -11.26 2.84 12.74
N LYS A 159 -11.92 3.15 13.86
CA LYS A 159 -11.37 2.96 15.21
C LYS A 159 -11.62 1.57 15.80
N SER A 160 -12.43 0.73 15.16
CA SER A 160 -12.81 -0.58 15.67
C SER A 160 -11.92 -1.70 15.13
N ASN A 161 -11.72 -2.74 15.93
CA ASN A 161 -11.18 -4.07 15.56
C ASN A 161 -9.80 -4.10 14.88
N HIS A 162 -8.86 -3.20 15.20
CA HIS A 162 -7.51 -3.17 14.60
C HIS A 162 -7.47 -2.80 13.10
N ILE A 163 -8.59 -2.44 12.49
CA ILE A 163 -8.59 -1.83 11.17
C ILE A 163 -8.23 -0.36 11.33
N ILE A 164 -6.95 -0.07 11.16
CA ILE A 164 -6.40 1.25 11.44
C ILE A 164 -6.32 2.15 10.22
N GLY A 165 -6.68 1.65 9.04
CA GLY A 165 -6.52 2.43 7.83
C GLY A 165 -7.23 1.87 6.61
N TYR A 166 -7.02 2.55 5.52
CA TYR A 166 -7.66 2.32 4.24
C TYR A 166 -6.63 2.16 3.12
N SER A 167 -6.77 1.11 2.31
CA SER A 167 -6.03 0.91 1.06
C SER A 167 -6.99 1.19 -0.10
N ASP A 168 -6.75 2.29 -0.82
CA ASP A 168 -7.67 2.86 -1.79
C ASP A 168 -7.38 2.41 -3.23
N HIS A 169 -8.44 1.97 -3.91
CA HIS A 169 -8.44 1.63 -5.33
C HIS A 169 -9.47 2.45 -6.13
N SER A 170 -10.03 3.51 -5.56
CA SER A 170 -10.94 4.42 -6.26
C SER A 170 -10.15 5.44 -7.11
N ILE A 171 -10.83 6.09 -8.06
CA ILE A 171 -10.26 7.23 -8.79
C ILE A 171 -10.35 8.47 -7.89
N GLY A 172 -9.32 9.32 -7.93
CA GLY A 172 -9.25 10.54 -7.11
C GLY A 172 -8.69 10.29 -5.70
N ILE A 173 -8.81 11.28 -4.83
CA ILE A 173 -8.28 11.28 -3.46
C ILE A 173 -9.37 11.45 -2.40
N GLU A 174 -10.60 11.69 -2.82
CA GLU A 174 -11.73 12.06 -1.97
C GLU A 174 -12.06 10.95 -0.98
N THR A 175 -12.01 9.69 -1.42
CA THR A 175 -12.27 8.53 -0.55
C THR A 175 -11.20 8.37 0.52
N CYS A 176 -9.94 8.71 0.21
CA CYS A 176 -8.86 8.76 1.20
C CYS A 176 -9.13 9.82 2.28
N LEU A 177 -9.57 11.02 1.88
CA LEU A 177 -9.90 12.11 2.80
C LEU A 177 -11.13 11.76 3.65
N LEU A 178 -12.12 11.08 3.06
CA LEU A 178 -13.28 10.55 3.79
C LEU A 178 -12.86 9.49 4.82
N ALA A 179 -11.95 8.59 4.47
CA ALA A 179 -11.41 7.60 5.42
C ALA A 179 -10.74 8.29 6.62
N ILE A 180 -9.93 9.32 6.35
CA ILE A 180 -9.25 10.10 7.40
C ILE A 180 -10.27 10.79 8.32
N SER A 181 -11.31 11.41 7.76
CA SER A 181 -12.36 12.05 8.55
C SER A 181 -13.14 11.06 9.42
N ARG A 182 -13.15 9.78 9.06
CA ARG A 182 -13.73 8.67 9.82
C ARG A 182 -12.73 7.96 10.74
N GLY A 183 -11.52 8.51 10.92
CA GLY A 183 -10.55 8.04 11.90
C GLY A 183 -9.46 7.12 11.36
N ALA A 184 -9.35 6.91 10.05
CA ALA A 184 -8.22 6.17 9.48
C ALA A 184 -6.89 6.87 9.79
N MET A 185 -5.93 6.12 10.31
CA MET A 185 -4.58 6.61 10.64
C MET A 185 -3.53 6.23 9.59
N VAL A 186 -3.86 5.27 8.73
CA VAL A 186 -3.01 4.81 7.63
C VAL A 186 -3.82 4.88 6.34
N ILE A 187 -3.26 5.54 5.33
CA ILE A 187 -3.82 5.62 3.98
C ILE A 187 -2.80 5.05 3.01
N GLU A 188 -3.21 4.06 2.24
CA GLU A 188 -2.45 3.53 1.11
C GLU A 188 -3.16 3.92 -0.19
N LYS A 189 -2.43 4.53 -1.11
CA LYS A 189 -2.93 4.96 -2.42
C LYS A 189 -1.91 4.63 -3.50
N HIS A 190 -2.36 4.07 -4.61
CA HIS A 190 -1.52 3.90 -5.80
C HIS A 190 -0.94 5.23 -6.25
N PHE A 191 0.32 5.20 -6.71
CA PHE A 191 1.10 6.37 -7.08
C PHE A 191 1.69 6.22 -8.47
N THR A 192 1.58 7.26 -9.30
CA THR A 192 2.11 7.29 -10.67
C THR A 192 2.59 8.68 -11.05
N LEU A 193 3.48 8.75 -12.03
CA LEU A 193 3.85 10.01 -12.67
C LEU A 193 2.88 10.38 -13.81
N ASP A 194 2.26 9.38 -14.43
CA ASP A 194 1.37 9.58 -15.58
C ASP A 194 0.15 8.65 -15.50
N LYS A 195 -1.04 9.22 -15.34
CA LYS A 195 -2.32 8.48 -15.31
C LYS A 195 -2.80 8.06 -16.70
N SER A 196 -2.26 8.63 -17.76
CA SER A 196 -2.60 8.28 -19.15
C SER A 196 -1.85 7.04 -19.65
N ASP A 197 -0.83 6.59 -18.91
CA ASP A 197 -0.11 5.36 -19.22
C ASP A 197 -1.03 4.15 -19.09
N THR A 198 -1.08 3.32 -20.11
CA THR A 198 -1.92 2.11 -20.19
C THR A 198 -1.13 0.81 -20.02
N THR A 199 0.18 0.87 -19.82
CA THR A 199 1.07 -0.28 -19.65
C THR A 199 0.64 -1.13 -18.46
N ILE A 200 0.32 -0.47 -17.35
CA ILE A 200 -0.24 -1.09 -16.14
C ILE A 200 -1.59 -0.43 -15.85
N ARG A 201 -2.64 -1.23 -15.68
CA ARG A 201 -4.01 -0.72 -15.43
C ARG A 201 -4.11 0.19 -14.21
N ASP A 202 -3.18 0.04 -13.25
CA ASP A 202 -3.23 0.73 -11.97
C ASP A 202 -2.85 2.22 -12.10
N HIS A 203 -2.26 2.65 -13.22
CA HIS A 203 -1.99 4.07 -13.49
C HIS A 203 -3.26 4.93 -13.41
N THR A 204 -4.36 4.46 -14.00
CA THR A 204 -5.63 5.22 -14.08
C THR A 204 -6.19 5.58 -12.69
N LEU A 205 -6.09 4.67 -11.72
CA LEU A 205 -6.63 4.87 -10.37
C LEU A 205 -5.59 5.47 -9.40
N SER A 206 -4.36 5.63 -9.85
CA SER A 206 -3.27 6.16 -9.04
C SER A 206 -3.39 7.67 -8.83
N ALA A 207 -2.83 8.17 -7.74
CA ALA A 207 -2.60 9.59 -7.54
C ALA A 207 -1.29 10.03 -8.22
N THR A 208 -1.33 11.17 -8.89
CA THR A 208 -0.13 11.88 -9.35
C THR A 208 0.59 12.52 -8.17
N PRO A 209 1.85 13.00 -8.31
CA PRO A 209 2.55 13.73 -7.25
C PRO A 209 1.74 14.89 -6.68
N ASN A 210 1.06 15.66 -7.53
CA ASN A 210 0.24 16.79 -7.09
C ASN A 210 -1.00 16.34 -6.30
N GLU A 211 -1.74 15.34 -6.79
CA GLU A 211 -2.90 14.77 -6.09
C GLU A 211 -2.47 14.16 -4.74
N PHE A 212 -1.36 13.45 -4.71
CA PHE A 212 -0.84 12.85 -3.48
C PHE A 212 -0.42 13.91 -2.46
N LEU A 213 0.25 15.00 -2.91
CA LEU A 213 0.58 16.15 -2.08
C LEU A 213 -0.65 16.82 -1.49
N GLN A 214 -1.70 17.02 -2.30
CA GLN A 214 -2.97 17.56 -1.82
C GLN A 214 -3.59 16.64 -0.77
N MET A 215 -3.65 15.32 -1.04
CA MET A 215 -4.17 14.34 -0.11
C MET A 215 -3.41 14.35 1.22
N THR A 216 -2.08 14.37 1.20
CA THR A 216 -1.26 14.36 2.43
C THR A 216 -1.42 15.64 3.23
N ARG A 217 -1.46 16.81 2.58
CA ARG A 217 -1.64 18.11 3.24
C ARG A 217 -3.02 18.20 3.87
N ILE A 218 -4.08 18.02 3.09
CA ILE A 218 -5.47 18.13 3.57
C ILE A 218 -5.74 17.05 4.63
N GLY A 219 -5.26 15.84 4.40
CA GLY A 219 -5.43 14.73 5.33
C GLY A 219 -4.78 14.97 6.70
N LYS A 220 -3.58 15.55 6.73
CA LYS A 220 -2.92 15.96 7.98
C LYS A 220 -3.72 17.05 8.71
N ASP A 221 -4.26 18.01 7.96
CA ASP A 221 -5.08 19.08 8.55
C ASP A 221 -6.37 18.55 9.15
N ILE A 222 -7.08 17.64 8.47
CA ILE A 222 -8.27 16.95 8.99
C ILE A 222 -7.90 16.18 10.27
N TYR A 223 -6.86 15.36 10.21
CA TYR A 223 -6.43 14.54 11.35
C TYR A 223 -6.07 15.38 12.58
N ASN A 224 -5.36 16.50 12.40
CA ASN A 224 -5.01 17.40 13.50
C ASN A 224 -6.25 18.07 14.10
N LYS A 225 -7.22 18.49 13.28
CA LYS A 225 -8.49 19.07 13.76
C LYS A 225 -9.33 18.07 14.55
N LEU A 226 -9.37 16.80 14.11
CA LEU A 226 -10.06 15.74 14.85
C LEU A 226 -9.43 15.44 16.21
N LYS A 227 -8.09 15.57 16.33
CA LYS A 227 -7.40 15.42 17.62
C LYS A 227 -7.66 16.53 18.61
N LEU A 228 -7.96 17.75 18.16
CA LEU A 228 -8.27 18.89 19.02
C LEU A 228 -9.67 18.79 19.65
N ASN A 229 -10.52 17.91 19.12
CA ASN A 229 -11.89 17.71 19.59
C ASN A 229 -12.04 16.44 20.47
N ILE A 230 -10.92 15.82 20.85
CA ILE A 230 -10.84 14.68 21.76
C ILE A 230 -10.10 15.09 23.03
#